data_7c5140f0c3fe9cebad0f47be3806b7d3
#
_entry.id   7c5140f0c3fe9cebad0f47be3806b7d3
#
_cell.length_a   1.000
_cell.length_b   1.000
_cell.length_c   1.000
_cell.angle_alpha   90.00
_cell.angle_beta   90.00
_cell.angle_gamma   90.00
#
_symmetry.space_group_name_H-M   'P 1'
#
loop_
_entity.id
_entity.type
_entity.pdbx_description
1 polymer ?
#
loop_
_entity_poly.entity_id
_entity_poly.type
_entity_poly.pdbx_seq_one_letter_code
_entity_poly.pdbx_strand_id
1 'polypeptide(L)'
;MVDKYEDPFVKISDMIGGDEYLKVSRSLLKSEDATDEEIASSTGLRINMVRKVLYDLFGKGLITGIRVKDERKGWFVYRWRSRRDEVENFIENQKKKILERIQQRLD
;
A
#
# COMPACT_ATOMS: atom_id res chain seq x y z
N MET A 1 -15.25 6.52 -4.03
CA MET A 1 -14.97 7.59 -3.05
C MET A 1 -14.62 6.97 -1.69
N VAL A 2 -13.57 7.47 -1.08
CA VAL A 2 -13.10 6.94 0.22
C VAL A 2 -13.91 7.54 1.35
N ASP A 3 -14.40 6.70 2.27
CA ASP A 3 -15.12 7.13 3.46
C ASP A 3 -14.19 7.95 4.38
N LYS A 4 -14.72 8.99 5.02
CA LYS A 4 -13.97 9.83 5.97
C LYS A 4 -13.45 9.02 7.18
N TYR A 5 -14.04 7.86 7.47
CA TYR A 5 -13.61 6.97 8.55
C TYR A 5 -12.68 5.86 8.08
N GLU A 6 -12.32 5.86 6.80
CA GLU A 6 -11.40 4.87 6.23
C GLU A 6 -10.01 5.00 6.88
N ASP A 7 -9.32 3.87 7.00
CA ASP A 7 -7.96 3.82 7.54
C ASP A 7 -7.04 4.77 6.74
N PRO A 8 -6.17 5.54 7.40
CA PRO A 8 -5.23 6.43 6.70
C PRO A 8 -4.39 5.75 5.63
N PHE A 9 -3.99 4.50 5.84
CA PHE A 9 -3.26 3.73 4.84
C PHE A 9 -4.08 3.57 3.55
N VAL A 10 -5.37 3.27 3.68
CA VAL A 10 -6.27 3.13 2.53
C VAL A 10 -6.47 4.46 1.82
N LYS A 11 -6.65 5.54 2.58
CA LYS A 11 -6.82 6.88 2.01
C LYS A 11 -5.60 7.30 1.18
N ILE A 12 -4.40 7.07 1.71
CA ILE A 12 -3.17 7.39 1.01
C ILE A 12 -3.02 6.55 -0.25
N SER A 13 -3.31 5.27 -0.16
CA SER A 13 -3.24 4.36 -1.31
C SER A 13 -4.17 4.83 -2.44
N ASP A 14 -5.39 5.21 -2.09
CA ASP A 14 -6.35 5.77 -3.06
C ASP A 14 -5.81 7.04 -3.72
N MET A 15 -5.24 7.93 -2.94
CA MET A 15 -4.65 9.18 -3.44
C MET A 15 -3.47 8.94 -4.39
N ILE A 16 -2.70 7.89 -4.16
CA ILE A 16 -1.53 7.55 -4.98
C ILE A 16 -1.94 7.00 -6.33
N GLY A 17 -2.89 6.09 -6.39
CA GLY A 17 -3.18 5.36 -7.61
C GLY A 17 -4.64 5.08 -7.91
N GLY A 18 -5.57 5.53 -7.08
CA GLY A 18 -6.99 5.38 -7.34
C GLY A 18 -7.57 4.04 -6.92
N ASP A 19 -8.58 3.58 -7.66
CA ASP A 19 -9.46 2.47 -7.26
C ASP A 19 -8.73 1.13 -7.05
N GLU A 20 -7.79 0.78 -7.90
CA GLU A 20 -7.03 -0.46 -7.76
C GLU A 20 -6.20 -0.45 -6.48
N TYR A 21 -5.58 0.69 -6.18
CA TYR A 21 -4.81 0.88 -4.94
C TYR A 21 -5.69 0.81 -3.71
N LEU A 22 -6.88 1.40 -3.81
CA LEU A 22 -7.89 1.35 -2.75
C LEU A 22 -8.27 -0.10 -2.43
N LYS A 23 -8.57 -0.89 -3.45
CA LYS A 23 -8.96 -2.30 -3.29
C LYS A 23 -7.85 -3.14 -2.70
N VAL A 24 -6.62 -2.98 -3.19
CA VAL A 24 -5.46 -3.73 -2.67
C VAL A 24 -5.20 -3.37 -1.21
N SER A 25 -5.22 -2.09 -0.87
CA SER A 25 -4.96 -1.65 0.50
C SER A 25 -6.04 -2.14 1.47
N ARG A 26 -7.31 -2.12 1.08
CA ARG A 26 -8.40 -2.68 1.90
C ARG A 26 -8.21 -4.17 2.12
N SER A 27 -7.79 -4.89 1.09
CA SER A 27 -7.52 -6.32 1.19
C SER A 27 -6.40 -6.62 2.18
N LEU A 28 -5.33 -5.81 2.16
CA LEU A 28 -4.22 -5.95 3.10
C LEU A 28 -4.62 -5.74 4.56
N LEU A 29 -5.64 -4.94 4.83
CA LEU A 29 -6.11 -4.69 6.20
C LEU A 29 -7.03 -5.77 6.74
N LYS A 30 -7.56 -6.65 5.90
CA LYS A 30 -8.48 -7.70 6.33
C LYS A 30 -7.78 -8.83 7.07
N SER A 31 -6.50 -9.02 6.84
CA SER A 31 -5.69 -10.04 7.50
C SER A 31 -4.36 -9.45 7.93
N GLU A 32 -3.62 -10.17 8.75
CA GLU A 32 -2.33 -9.70 9.23
C GLU A 32 -1.35 -9.54 8.09
N ASP A 33 -1.33 -10.50 7.16
CA ASP A 33 -0.55 -10.44 5.94
C ASP A 33 -1.26 -11.21 4.82
N ALA A 34 -0.84 -11.00 3.58
CA ALA A 34 -1.45 -11.67 2.42
C ALA A 34 -0.45 -11.79 1.28
N THR A 35 -0.58 -12.88 0.51
CA THR A 35 0.17 -13.05 -0.74
C THR A 35 -0.50 -12.28 -1.88
N ASP A 36 0.22 -12.10 -2.98
CA ASP A 36 -0.33 -11.47 -4.17
C ASP A 36 -1.54 -12.26 -4.71
N GLU A 37 -1.47 -13.59 -4.68
CA GLU A 37 -2.57 -14.45 -5.11
C GLU A 37 -3.82 -14.28 -4.22
N GLU A 38 -3.64 -14.22 -2.90
CA GLU A 38 -4.74 -13.99 -1.96
C GLU A 38 -5.39 -12.62 -2.19
N ILE A 39 -4.59 -11.61 -2.44
CA ILE A 39 -5.08 -10.26 -2.73
C ILE A 39 -5.83 -10.24 -4.05
N ALA A 40 -5.32 -10.89 -5.08
CA ALA A 40 -5.99 -10.98 -6.38
C ALA A 40 -7.36 -11.66 -6.23
N SER A 41 -7.44 -12.75 -5.48
CA SER A 41 -8.71 -13.45 -5.21
C SER A 41 -9.69 -12.58 -4.44
N SER A 42 -9.20 -11.84 -3.44
CA SER A 42 -10.03 -10.98 -2.58
C SER A 42 -10.57 -9.76 -3.33
N THR A 43 -9.78 -9.19 -4.23
CA THR A 43 -10.13 -7.94 -4.92
C THR A 43 -10.79 -8.15 -6.28
N GLY A 44 -10.60 -9.32 -6.88
CA GLY A 44 -11.03 -9.57 -8.27
C GLY A 44 -10.13 -8.95 -9.31
N LEU A 45 -9.01 -8.35 -8.91
CA LEU A 45 -8.04 -7.75 -9.82
C LEU A 45 -7.13 -8.82 -10.41
N ARG A 46 -6.59 -8.54 -11.59
CA ARG A 46 -5.60 -9.42 -12.23
C ARG A 46 -4.32 -9.41 -11.41
N ILE A 47 -3.66 -10.56 -11.33
CA ILE A 47 -2.44 -10.73 -10.54
C ILE A 47 -1.35 -9.73 -10.92
N ASN A 48 -1.20 -9.43 -12.20
CA ASN A 48 -0.19 -8.48 -12.66
C ASN A 48 -0.47 -7.05 -12.15
N MET A 49 -1.74 -6.67 -12.08
CA MET A 49 -2.13 -5.38 -11.51
C MET A 49 -1.86 -5.35 -10.01
N VAL A 50 -2.19 -6.42 -9.29
CA VAL A 50 -1.92 -6.54 -7.85
C VAL A 50 -0.42 -6.39 -7.59
N ARG A 51 0.42 -7.08 -8.35
CA ARG A 51 1.88 -6.99 -8.20
C ARG A 51 2.39 -5.58 -8.45
N LYS A 52 1.88 -4.91 -9.48
CA LYS A 52 2.26 -3.52 -9.78
C LYS A 52 1.96 -2.60 -8.60
N VAL A 53 0.75 -2.71 -8.03
CA VAL A 53 0.35 -1.90 -6.89
C VAL A 53 1.22 -2.20 -5.67
N LEU A 54 1.46 -3.48 -5.39
CA LEU A 54 2.28 -3.91 -4.25
C LEU A 54 3.71 -3.38 -4.36
N TYR A 55 4.33 -3.48 -5.53
CA TYR A 55 5.69 -2.99 -5.73
C TYR A 55 5.78 -1.47 -5.60
N ASP A 56 4.76 -0.75 -6.05
CA ASP A 56 4.70 0.71 -5.90
C ASP A 56 4.57 1.12 -4.44
N LEU A 57 3.64 0.49 -3.71
CA LEU A 57 3.45 0.75 -2.28
C LEU A 57 4.69 0.37 -1.47
N PHE A 58 5.33 -0.74 -1.82
CA PHE A 58 6.57 -1.16 -1.19
C PHE A 58 7.69 -0.14 -1.43
N GLY A 59 7.82 0.35 -2.66
CA GLY A 59 8.81 1.38 -2.99
C GLY A 59 8.62 2.67 -2.23
N LYS A 60 7.39 2.97 -1.82
CA LYS A 60 7.05 4.16 -1.02
C LYS A 60 7.15 3.90 0.49
N GLY A 61 7.48 2.69 0.91
CA GLY A 61 7.62 2.34 2.32
C GLY A 61 6.30 2.16 3.07
N LEU A 62 5.18 2.05 2.36
CA LEU A 62 3.86 1.92 2.97
C LEU A 62 3.48 0.49 3.31
N ILE A 63 4.14 -0.48 2.70
CA ILE A 63 3.98 -1.90 3.00
C ILE A 63 5.36 -2.56 3.12
N THR A 64 5.39 -3.72 3.77
CA THR A 64 6.59 -4.55 3.85
C THR A 64 6.29 -5.94 3.31
N GLY A 65 7.29 -6.59 2.75
CA GLY A 65 7.19 -7.97 2.27
C GLY A 65 8.04 -8.89 3.12
N ILE A 66 7.43 -9.98 3.55
CA ILE A 66 8.11 -11.03 4.32
C ILE A 66 8.23 -12.25 3.42
N ARG A 67 9.45 -12.75 3.26
CA ARG A 67 9.72 -13.94 2.46
C ARG A 67 9.48 -15.18 3.31
N VAL A 68 8.52 -16.01 2.89
CA VAL A 68 8.18 -17.27 3.59
C VAL A 68 8.22 -18.42 2.61
N LYS A 69 8.60 -19.59 3.10
CA LYS A 69 8.59 -20.80 2.30
C LYS A 69 7.16 -21.35 2.22
N ASP A 70 6.66 -21.52 1.00
CA ASP A 70 5.39 -22.19 0.76
C ASP A 70 5.66 -23.69 0.64
N GLU A 71 5.26 -24.45 1.63
CA GLU A 71 5.52 -25.89 1.69
C GLU A 71 4.78 -26.67 0.57
N ARG A 72 3.62 -26.17 0.14
CA ARG A 72 2.86 -26.80 -0.95
C ARG A 72 3.59 -26.65 -2.28
N LYS A 73 4.11 -25.45 -2.55
CA LYS A 73 4.76 -25.12 -3.82
C LYS A 73 6.24 -25.45 -3.82
N GLY A 74 6.84 -25.62 -2.63
CA GLY A 74 8.26 -25.95 -2.52
C GLY A 74 9.21 -24.78 -2.78
N TRP A 75 8.69 -23.56 -2.92
CA TRP A 75 9.53 -22.36 -3.11
C TRP A 75 9.07 -21.23 -2.19
N PHE A 76 9.83 -20.13 -2.17
CA PHE A 76 9.52 -18.98 -1.36
C PHE A 76 8.48 -18.09 -2.03
N VAL A 77 7.58 -17.52 -1.21
CA VAL A 77 6.61 -16.51 -1.62
C VAL A 77 6.73 -15.30 -0.70
N TYR A 78 6.29 -14.15 -1.17
CA TYR A 78 6.22 -12.95 -0.34
C TYR A 78 4.83 -12.84 0.26
N ARG A 79 4.77 -12.53 1.56
CA ARG A 79 3.56 -12.13 2.24
C ARG A 79 3.68 -10.65 2.57
N TRP A 80 2.69 -9.87 2.19
CA TRP A 80 2.70 -8.43 2.27
C TRP A 80 1.90 -7.95 3.47
N ARG A 81 2.39 -6.90 4.13
CA ARG A 81 1.77 -6.33 5.32
C ARG A 81 1.82 -4.82 5.26
N SER A 82 0.74 -4.14 5.67
CA SER A 82 0.74 -2.68 5.74
C SER A 82 1.69 -2.20 6.85
N ARG A 83 2.34 -1.06 6.60
CA ARG A 83 3.20 -0.40 7.57
C ARG A 83 2.49 0.82 8.13
N ARG A 84 1.55 0.60 9.02
CA ARG A 84 0.75 1.67 9.63
C ARG A 84 1.62 2.71 10.35
N ASP A 85 2.75 2.27 10.93
CA ASP A 85 3.71 3.12 11.59
C ASP A 85 4.36 4.14 10.66
N GLU A 86 4.46 3.82 9.37
CA GLU A 86 5.08 4.69 8.37
C GLU A 86 4.10 5.65 7.68
N VAL A 87 2.80 5.42 7.84
CA VAL A 87 1.79 6.24 7.18
C VAL A 87 1.86 7.69 7.68
N GLU A 88 2.00 7.90 8.98
CA GLU A 88 2.12 9.23 9.56
C GLU A 88 3.37 9.94 9.07
N ASN A 89 4.50 9.23 9.00
CA ASN A 89 5.75 9.77 8.48
C ASN A 89 5.60 10.17 7.01
N PHE A 90 4.92 9.35 6.21
CA PHE A 90 4.64 9.66 4.81
C PHE A 90 3.84 10.97 4.69
N ILE A 91 2.79 11.12 5.49
CA ILE A 91 1.95 12.33 5.51
C ILE A 91 2.78 13.56 5.88
N GLU A 92 3.57 13.47 6.94
CA GLU A 92 4.40 14.57 7.40
C GLU A 92 5.43 15.00 6.35
N ASN A 93 6.03 14.03 5.66
CA ASN A 93 6.98 14.31 4.58
C ASN A 93 6.31 15.02 3.41
N GLN A 94 5.08 14.66 3.06
CA GLN A 94 4.33 15.32 1.99
C GLN A 94 3.98 16.76 2.38
N LYS A 95 3.54 16.97 3.60
CA LYS A 95 3.25 18.32 4.14
C LYS A 95 4.49 19.21 4.11
N LYS A 96 5.62 18.67 4.53
CA LYS A 96 6.89 19.39 4.56
C LYS A 96 7.30 19.84 3.15
N LYS A 97 7.16 18.96 2.16
CA LYS A 97 7.46 19.31 0.76
C LYS A 97 6.57 20.44 0.25
N ILE A 98 5.30 20.44 0.60
CA ILE A 98 4.35 21.49 0.21
C ILE A 98 4.75 22.82 0.84
N LEU A 99 5.09 22.84 2.12
CA LEU A 99 5.51 24.05 2.82
C LEU A 99 6.80 24.62 2.24
N GLU A 100 7.77 23.78 1.92
CA GLU A 100 9.02 24.21 1.29
C GLU A 100 8.76 24.86 -0.06
N ARG A 101 7.86 24.33 -0.87
CA ARG A 101 7.49 24.93 -2.16
C ARG A 101 6.84 26.29 -2.00
N ILE A 102 5.96 26.44 -1.01
CA ILE A 102 5.30 27.73 -0.71
C ILE A 102 6.33 28.75 -0.29
N GLN A 103 7.25 28.41 0.59
CA GLN A 103 8.31 29.31 1.04
C GLN A 103 9.21 29.76 -0.11
N GLN A 104 9.57 28.87 -1.01
CA GLN A 104 10.36 29.19 -2.19
C GLN A 104 9.66 30.18 -3.11
N ARG A 105 8.34 30.13 -3.20
CA ARG A 105 7.56 31.06 -4.01
C ARG A 105 7.42 32.43 -3.38
N LEU A 106 7.45 32.51 -2.05
CA LEU A 106 7.31 33.78 -1.31
C LEU A 106 8.62 34.55 -1.25
N ASP A 107 9.73 33.88 -1.43
CA ASP A 107 11.05 34.51 -1.47
C ASP A 107 11.32 35.05 -2.88
#